data_bfd7765fe47c82eb8aa0370df0b8c21c
#
_entry.id   bfd7765fe47c82eb8aa0370df0b8c21c
#
_cell.length_a   1.000
_cell.length_b   1.000
_cell.length_c   1.000
_cell.angle_alpha   90.00
_cell.angle_beta   90.00
_cell.angle_gamma   90.00
#
_symmetry.space_group_name_H-M   'P 1'
#
loop_
_entity.id
_entity.type
_entity.pdbx_description
1 polymer ?
#
loop_
_entity_poly.entity_id
_entity_poly.type
_entity_poly.pdbx_seq_one_letter_code
_entity_poly.pdbx_strand_id
1 'polypeptide(L)'
;MNQLQRKFNPYRKKLKNLSIRLFKSRDLVLSQTTPYDIVGRYKFAQIRYYASPDKQYKEPLVFVAPLAITMSIYDLYPYRSLVKHFQHSGFDVYLVDWGQLTYQHCHLNFMAFIQDAIPNCIQLILQHAKVEQISLHGWSMAGVFAMLYVADQQPAHIKNLMVLGSPVDSYASGRLGKLFQLTNQLISKYPKLQHAFYSGKIPKHLIHTPGLINAIGFKILDPRAWLESNKQMLSNLHDLQTLHENATLANFLNNMIDYPGGINQDMVLNVWLQNPLKQGAIQLNQHTIELKNIDCSLL
;
A
#
# COMPACT_ATOMS: atom_id res chain seq x y z
N MET A 1 39.07 13.10 -33.58
CA MET A 1 37.81 13.56 -32.91
C MET A 1 38.13 14.85 -32.16
N ASN A 2 37.64 16.00 -32.66
CA ASN A 2 37.99 17.33 -32.18
C ASN A 2 37.63 17.57 -30.71
N GLN A 3 38.47 18.29 -29.95
CA GLN A 3 38.26 18.69 -28.56
C GLN A 3 36.89 19.39 -28.34
N LEU A 4 36.37 20.10 -29.35
CA LEU A 4 35.01 20.67 -29.36
C LEU A 4 33.90 19.60 -29.35
N GLN A 5 34.06 18.51 -30.09
CA GLN A 5 33.07 17.41 -30.07
C GLN A 5 33.03 16.68 -28.72
N ARG A 6 34.14 16.60 -27.98
CA ARG A 6 34.17 16.03 -26.61
C ARG A 6 33.46 16.93 -25.59
N LYS A 7 33.55 18.26 -25.74
CA LYS A 7 32.82 19.22 -24.85
C LYS A 7 31.31 19.29 -25.13
N PHE A 8 30.88 19.11 -26.37
CA PHE A 8 29.45 19.14 -26.73
C PHE A 8 28.68 17.85 -26.42
N ASN A 9 29.36 16.74 -26.22
CA ASN A 9 28.73 15.43 -25.98
C ASN A 9 27.92 15.38 -24.66
N PRO A 10 28.39 15.87 -23.50
CA PRO A 10 27.60 15.84 -22.28
C PRO A 10 26.36 16.76 -22.31
N TYR A 11 26.44 17.93 -22.98
CA TYR A 11 25.29 18.82 -23.12
C TYR A 11 24.22 18.24 -24.06
N ARG A 12 24.61 17.64 -25.16
CA ARG A 12 23.68 16.93 -26.06
C ARG A 12 22.99 15.77 -25.34
N LYS A 13 23.73 15.02 -24.52
CA LYS A 13 23.16 13.93 -23.72
C LYS A 13 22.16 14.46 -22.69
N LYS A 14 22.47 15.54 -21.97
CA LYS A 14 21.54 16.19 -21.02
C LYS A 14 20.27 16.68 -21.72
N LEU A 15 20.39 17.37 -22.84
CA LEU A 15 19.22 17.85 -23.61
C LEU A 15 18.36 16.70 -24.14
N LYS A 16 18.97 15.64 -24.68
CA LYS A 16 18.27 14.45 -25.13
C LYS A 16 17.52 13.79 -23.95
N ASN A 17 18.18 13.57 -22.83
CA ASN A 17 17.59 12.97 -21.66
C ASN A 17 16.46 13.82 -21.08
N LEU A 18 16.61 15.15 -21.03
CA LEU A 18 15.56 16.06 -20.63
C LEU A 18 14.35 15.97 -21.57
N SER A 19 14.57 15.92 -22.89
CA SER A 19 13.48 15.75 -23.85
C SER A 19 12.73 14.41 -23.66
N ILE A 20 13.44 13.32 -23.41
CA ILE A 20 12.83 12.02 -23.09
C ILE A 20 12.00 12.14 -21.81
N ARG A 21 12.53 12.78 -20.77
CA ARG A 21 11.82 12.96 -19.49
C ARG A 21 10.56 13.79 -19.62
N LEU A 22 10.54 14.80 -20.50
CA LEU A 22 9.39 15.68 -20.72
C LEU A 22 8.34 15.06 -21.64
N PHE A 23 8.74 14.41 -22.71
CA PHE A 23 7.83 13.98 -23.79
C PHE A 23 7.59 12.48 -23.86
N LYS A 24 8.50 11.67 -23.26
CA LYS A 24 8.44 10.20 -23.25
C LYS A 24 8.66 9.61 -21.87
N SER A 25 8.15 10.27 -20.84
CA SER A 25 8.39 9.86 -19.44
C SER A 25 7.90 8.45 -19.14
N ARG A 26 6.90 7.93 -19.85
CA ARG A 26 6.41 6.55 -19.69
C ARG A 26 7.43 5.51 -20.10
N ASP A 27 8.28 5.79 -21.09
CA ASP A 27 9.33 4.88 -21.57
C ASP A 27 10.47 4.73 -20.55
N LEU A 28 10.51 5.62 -19.55
CA LEU A 28 11.48 5.59 -18.46
C LEU A 28 10.99 4.80 -17.23
N VAL A 29 9.72 4.38 -17.19
CA VAL A 29 9.15 3.68 -16.04
C VAL A 29 9.61 2.23 -16.03
N LEU A 30 10.18 1.77 -14.90
CA LEU A 30 10.75 0.44 -14.72
C LEU A 30 9.95 -0.46 -13.78
N SER A 31 8.78 -0.02 -13.31
CA SER A 31 7.99 -0.81 -12.37
C SER A 31 7.26 -2.00 -13.02
N GLN A 32 6.93 -3.00 -12.19
CA GLN A 32 6.16 -4.19 -12.58
C GLN A 32 6.82 -4.99 -13.72
N THR A 33 8.13 -5.20 -13.60
CA THR A 33 8.92 -5.96 -14.60
C THR A 33 8.96 -7.46 -14.31
N THR A 34 8.62 -7.89 -13.10
CA THR A 34 8.58 -9.31 -12.74
C THR A 34 7.33 -9.95 -13.34
N PRO A 35 7.47 -11.00 -14.18
CA PRO A 35 6.32 -11.69 -14.76
C PRO A 35 5.43 -12.32 -13.71
N TYR A 36 4.12 -12.29 -13.94
CA TYR A 36 3.12 -12.89 -13.08
C TYR A 36 1.93 -13.40 -13.88
N ASP A 37 1.20 -14.36 -13.28
CA ASP A 37 -0.07 -14.85 -13.78
C ASP A 37 -1.23 -14.34 -12.91
N ILE A 38 -2.40 -14.09 -13.52
CA ILE A 38 -3.63 -13.84 -12.74
C ILE A 38 -4.31 -15.19 -12.52
N VAL A 39 -4.27 -15.66 -11.28
CA VAL A 39 -4.76 -17.00 -10.91
C VAL A 39 -6.13 -17.00 -10.23
N GLY A 40 -6.69 -15.83 -9.96
CA GLY A 40 -8.02 -15.71 -9.38
C GLY A 40 -8.52 -14.25 -9.40
N ARG A 41 -9.85 -14.12 -9.31
CA ARG A 41 -10.54 -12.83 -9.19
C ARG A 41 -11.68 -12.96 -8.19
N TYR A 42 -11.86 -11.97 -7.36
CA TYR A 42 -12.99 -11.87 -6.44
C TYR A 42 -13.47 -10.43 -6.35
N LYS A 43 -14.69 -10.15 -6.79
CA LYS A 43 -15.26 -8.79 -6.85
C LYS A 43 -14.31 -7.82 -7.57
N PHE A 44 -13.79 -6.84 -6.85
CA PHE A 44 -12.84 -5.85 -7.35
C PHE A 44 -11.37 -6.31 -7.24
N ALA A 45 -11.10 -7.41 -6.53
CA ALA A 45 -9.74 -7.93 -6.33
C ALA A 45 -9.31 -8.92 -7.40
N GLN A 46 -8.02 -8.95 -7.71
CA GLN A 46 -7.37 -9.99 -8.50
C GLN A 46 -6.14 -10.52 -7.76
N ILE A 47 -5.79 -11.78 -8.05
CA ILE A 47 -4.68 -12.46 -7.40
C ILE A 47 -3.58 -12.63 -8.44
N ARG A 48 -2.45 -11.96 -8.22
CA ARG A 48 -1.23 -12.13 -9.00
C ARG A 48 -0.40 -13.25 -8.38
N TYR A 49 0.08 -14.16 -9.21
CA TYR A 49 0.96 -15.25 -8.82
C TYR A 49 2.34 -15.08 -9.48
N TYR A 50 3.36 -15.17 -8.68
CA TYR A 50 4.77 -15.10 -9.08
C TYR A 50 5.43 -16.42 -8.69
N ALA A 51 5.63 -17.32 -9.65
CA ALA A 51 6.23 -18.62 -9.44
C ALA A 51 7.71 -18.48 -9.06
N SER A 52 8.15 -19.18 -8.02
CA SER A 52 9.57 -19.27 -7.71
C SER A 52 10.29 -20.11 -8.77
N PRO A 53 11.44 -19.65 -9.29
CA PRO A 53 12.25 -20.45 -10.22
C PRO A 53 12.91 -21.65 -9.52
N ASP A 54 13.09 -21.59 -8.20
CA ASP A 54 13.68 -22.63 -7.36
C ASP A 54 12.92 -22.68 -6.02
N LYS A 55 11.75 -23.30 -6.05
CA LYS A 55 10.85 -23.36 -4.89
C LYS A 55 11.45 -24.22 -3.77
N GLN A 56 11.68 -23.58 -2.61
CA GLN A 56 12.23 -24.22 -1.41
C GLN A 56 11.19 -24.37 -0.29
N TYR A 57 10.18 -23.48 -0.27
CA TYR A 57 9.17 -23.47 0.80
C TYR A 57 7.82 -23.93 0.28
N LYS A 58 7.17 -24.80 1.05
CA LYS A 58 5.85 -25.33 0.72
C LYS A 58 4.78 -24.24 0.83
N GLU A 59 4.81 -23.51 1.95
CA GLU A 59 3.85 -22.44 2.23
C GLU A 59 4.22 -21.18 1.43
N PRO A 60 3.32 -20.67 0.58
CA PRO A 60 3.57 -19.46 -0.16
C PRO A 60 3.51 -18.22 0.71
N LEU A 61 4.16 -17.16 0.25
CA LEU A 61 4.05 -15.83 0.83
C LEU A 61 2.94 -15.04 0.13
N VAL A 62 1.99 -14.54 0.91
CA VAL A 62 0.84 -13.77 0.41
C VAL A 62 0.94 -12.33 0.87
N PHE A 63 1.08 -11.41 -0.08
CA PHE A 63 1.02 -9.98 0.16
C PHE A 63 -0.42 -9.49 0.06
N VAL A 64 -0.92 -8.88 1.12
CA VAL A 64 -2.13 -8.05 1.07
C VAL A 64 -1.71 -6.62 0.79
N ALA A 65 -2.26 -6.04 -0.25
CA ALA A 65 -1.86 -4.70 -0.66
C ALA A 65 -2.53 -3.61 0.19
N PRO A 66 -1.83 -2.51 0.49
CA PRO A 66 -2.46 -1.32 1.02
C PRO A 66 -3.33 -0.65 -0.04
N LEU A 67 -4.32 0.13 0.39
CA LEU A 67 -5.15 0.94 -0.50
C LEU A 67 -4.46 2.28 -0.85
N ALA A 68 -5.07 3.04 -1.72
CA ALA A 68 -4.59 4.31 -2.25
C ALA A 68 -3.36 4.25 -3.14
N ILE A 69 -2.66 3.12 -3.21
CA ILE A 69 -1.45 2.97 -4.03
C ILE A 69 -1.59 1.84 -5.04
N THR A 70 -0.77 1.87 -6.09
CA THR A 70 -0.71 0.79 -7.08
C THR A 70 0.22 -0.33 -6.63
N MET A 71 0.01 -1.52 -7.17
CA MET A 71 0.83 -2.70 -6.88
C MET A 71 2.28 -2.58 -7.35
N SER A 72 2.60 -1.55 -8.11
CA SER A 72 3.99 -1.25 -8.51
C SER A 72 4.94 -1.07 -7.31
N ILE A 73 4.43 -0.75 -6.11
CA ILE A 73 5.25 -0.64 -4.91
C ILE A 73 5.98 -1.95 -4.55
N TYR A 74 5.38 -3.10 -4.83
CA TYR A 74 5.97 -4.41 -4.57
C TYR A 74 6.99 -4.83 -5.62
N ASP A 75 6.97 -4.18 -6.80
CA ASP A 75 7.88 -4.41 -7.92
C ASP A 75 8.24 -3.07 -8.58
N LEU A 76 8.82 -2.16 -7.77
CA LEU A 76 9.03 -0.77 -8.18
C LEU A 76 10.22 -0.63 -9.13
N TYR A 77 11.31 -1.36 -8.88
CA TYR A 77 12.50 -1.36 -9.73
C TYR A 77 13.00 -2.79 -9.95
N PRO A 78 13.58 -3.12 -11.12
CA PRO A 78 14.09 -4.47 -11.42
C PRO A 78 15.12 -5.00 -10.42
N TYR A 79 15.89 -4.08 -9.81
CA TYR A 79 16.93 -4.35 -8.83
C TYR A 79 16.52 -4.12 -7.37
N ARG A 80 15.29 -3.60 -7.15
CA ARG A 80 14.66 -3.39 -5.83
C ARG A 80 13.18 -3.78 -5.90
N SER A 81 12.93 -5.04 -6.16
CA SER A 81 11.60 -5.65 -6.21
C SER A 81 11.46 -6.60 -5.02
N LEU A 82 10.46 -6.35 -4.18
CA LEU A 82 10.15 -7.20 -3.03
C LEU A 82 9.65 -8.57 -3.49
N VAL A 83 8.79 -8.57 -4.50
CA VAL A 83 8.28 -9.81 -5.12
C VAL A 83 9.44 -10.66 -5.65
N LYS A 84 10.31 -10.07 -6.46
CA LYS A 84 11.46 -10.76 -7.05
C LYS A 84 12.43 -11.28 -5.98
N HIS A 85 12.61 -10.52 -4.91
CA HIS A 85 13.46 -10.94 -3.79
C HIS A 85 12.95 -12.25 -3.18
N PHE A 86 11.68 -12.31 -2.78
CA PHE A 86 11.12 -13.51 -2.17
C PHE A 86 10.98 -14.67 -3.16
N GLN A 87 10.67 -14.39 -4.42
CA GLN A 87 10.63 -15.37 -5.49
C GLN A 87 12.00 -16.09 -5.66
N HIS A 88 13.11 -15.32 -5.67
CA HIS A 88 14.47 -15.87 -5.73
C HIS A 88 14.94 -16.48 -4.39
N SER A 89 14.28 -16.13 -3.29
CA SER A 89 14.52 -16.77 -1.99
C SER A 89 13.76 -18.10 -1.82
N GLY A 90 13.12 -18.61 -2.87
CA GLY A 90 12.47 -19.92 -2.89
C GLY A 90 11.00 -19.92 -2.50
N PHE A 91 10.34 -18.75 -2.37
CA PHE A 91 8.90 -18.66 -2.12
C PHE A 91 8.10 -18.49 -3.40
N ASP A 92 7.03 -19.26 -3.56
CA ASP A 92 5.92 -18.83 -4.39
C ASP A 92 5.29 -17.59 -3.75
N VAL A 93 5.10 -16.54 -4.54
CA VAL A 93 4.56 -15.27 -4.04
C VAL A 93 3.19 -14.99 -4.65
N TYR A 94 2.23 -14.64 -3.81
CA TYR A 94 0.92 -14.16 -4.23
C TYR A 94 0.76 -12.70 -3.78
N LEU A 95 0.10 -11.91 -4.62
CA LEU A 95 -0.24 -10.52 -4.31
C LEU A 95 -1.73 -10.31 -4.54
N VAL A 96 -2.44 -9.98 -3.47
CA VAL A 96 -3.84 -9.55 -3.55
C VAL A 96 -3.87 -8.10 -3.99
N ASP A 97 -4.22 -7.90 -5.24
CA ASP A 97 -4.34 -6.59 -5.89
C ASP A 97 -5.80 -6.14 -5.90
N TRP A 98 -6.11 -5.04 -5.24
CA TRP A 98 -7.46 -4.51 -5.14
C TRP A 98 -7.97 -3.83 -6.42
N GLY A 99 -7.18 -3.81 -7.49
CA GLY A 99 -7.56 -3.18 -8.76
C GLY A 99 -7.71 -1.67 -8.64
N GLN A 100 -8.53 -1.11 -9.53
CA GLN A 100 -8.82 0.31 -9.57
C GLN A 100 -10.12 0.59 -8.79
N LEU A 101 -9.98 0.97 -7.53
CA LEU A 101 -11.11 1.47 -6.76
C LEU A 101 -11.48 2.87 -7.25
N THR A 102 -12.77 3.13 -7.39
CA THR A 102 -13.33 4.38 -7.91
C THR A 102 -14.42 4.90 -6.97
N TYR A 103 -15.00 6.04 -7.27
CA TYR A 103 -16.13 6.60 -6.52
C TYR A 103 -17.30 5.62 -6.31
N GLN A 104 -17.54 4.70 -7.24
CA GLN A 104 -18.57 3.66 -7.10
C GLN A 104 -18.33 2.74 -5.89
N HIS A 105 -17.09 2.64 -5.42
CA HIS A 105 -16.66 1.85 -4.28
C HIS A 105 -16.64 2.64 -2.96
N CYS A 106 -17.19 3.87 -2.93
CA CYS A 106 -17.12 4.76 -1.76
C CYS A 106 -17.69 4.15 -0.47
N HIS A 107 -18.59 3.15 -0.57
CA HIS A 107 -19.21 2.46 0.54
C HIS A 107 -18.32 1.38 1.19
N LEU A 108 -17.27 0.92 0.52
CA LEU A 108 -16.36 -0.09 1.07
C LEU A 108 -15.73 0.40 2.38
N ASN A 109 -15.73 -0.47 3.38
CA ASN A 109 -15.22 -0.23 4.73
C ASN A 109 -14.31 -1.38 5.17
N PHE A 110 -13.75 -1.35 6.38
CA PHE A 110 -12.88 -2.41 6.89
C PHE A 110 -13.52 -3.79 6.85
N MET A 111 -14.79 -3.89 7.24
CA MET A 111 -15.49 -5.18 7.29
C MET A 111 -15.62 -5.82 5.90
N ALA A 112 -15.77 -5.01 4.84
CA ALA A 112 -15.79 -5.52 3.46
C ALA A 112 -14.46 -6.14 3.04
N PHE A 113 -13.34 -5.75 3.65
CA PHE A 113 -12.03 -6.36 3.40
C PHE A 113 -11.76 -7.54 4.32
N ILE A 114 -11.92 -7.37 5.64
CA ILE A 114 -11.50 -8.38 6.62
C ILE A 114 -12.45 -9.57 6.71
N GLN A 115 -13.75 -9.39 6.48
CA GLN A 115 -14.74 -10.48 6.54
C GLN A 115 -15.12 -11.04 5.16
N ASP A 116 -14.80 -10.35 4.08
CA ASP A 116 -15.26 -10.76 2.76
C ASP A 116 -14.09 -10.86 1.75
N ALA A 117 -13.44 -9.76 1.38
CA ALA A 117 -12.49 -9.79 0.28
C ALA A 117 -11.22 -10.60 0.59
N ILE A 118 -10.60 -10.39 1.78
CA ILE A 118 -9.37 -11.10 2.17
C ILE A 118 -9.61 -12.61 2.30
N PRO A 119 -10.59 -13.10 3.09
CA PRO A 119 -10.79 -14.54 3.24
C PRO A 119 -11.10 -15.24 1.91
N ASN A 120 -11.91 -14.65 1.04
CA ASN A 120 -12.20 -15.25 -0.27
C ASN A 120 -10.98 -15.26 -1.20
N CYS A 121 -10.17 -14.19 -1.21
CA CYS A 121 -8.91 -14.21 -1.96
C CYS A 121 -7.94 -15.27 -1.42
N ILE A 122 -7.82 -15.42 -0.11
CA ILE A 122 -6.97 -16.44 0.52
C ILE A 122 -7.45 -17.85 0.17
N GLN A 123 -8.76 -18.12 0.16
CA GLN A 123 -9.30 -19.42 -0.26
C GLN A 123 -8.93 -19.76 -1.71
N LEU A 124 -9.02 -18.79 -2.63
CA LEU A 124 -8.57 -18.99 -4.02
C LEU A 124 -7.06 -19.28 -4.10
N ILE A 125 -6.25 -18.61 -3.26
CA ILE A 125 -4.80 -18.84 -3.19
C ILE A 125 -4.49 -20.25 -2.67
N LEU A 126 -5.14 -20.70 -1.59
CA LEU A 126 -4.97 -22.05 -1.02
C LEU A 126 -5.31 -23.13 -2.06
N GLN A 127 -6.41 -22.94 -2.78
CA GLN A 127 -6.84 -23.85 -3.85
C GLN A 127 -5.83 -23.90 -5.00
N HIS A 128 -5.34 -22.76 -5.48
CA HIS A 128 -4.36 -22.69 -6.55
C HIS A 128 -3.01 -23.28 -6.13
N ALA A 129 -2.52 -22.91 -4.94
CA ALA A 129 -1.25 -23.37 -4.40
C ALA A 129 -1.29 -24.84 -3.96
N LYS A 130 -2.48 -25.42 -3.75
CA LYS A 130 -2.70 -26.79 -3.21
C LYS A 130 -2.00 -27.01 -1.87
N VAL A 131 -2.14 -26.04 -0.97
CA VAL A 131 -1.56 -26.04 0.38
C VAL A 131 -2.64 -25.77 1.43
N GLU A 132 -2.36 -26.19 2.66
CA GLU A 132 -3.27 -25.96 3.79
C GLU A 132 -2.96 -24.64 4.53
N GLN A 133 -1.73 -24.15 4.43
CA GLN A 133 -1.27 -22.98 5.15
C GLN A 133 -0.48 -22.02 4.26
N ILE A 134 -0.50 -20.73 4.65
CA ILE A 134 0.22 -19.64 4.02
C ILE A 134 0.91 -18.77 5.05
N SER A 135 1.89 -17.99 4.61
CA SER A 135 2.44 -16.84 5.35
C SER A 135 1.82 -15.56 4.81
N LEU A 136 1.16 -14.78 5.68
CA LEU A 136 0.44 -13.56 5.31
C LEU A 136 1.30 -12.33 5.63
N HIS A 137 1.43 -11.41 4.69
CA HIS A 137 2.15 -10.16 4.87
C HIS A 137 1.23 -8.96 4.59
N GLY A 138 1.21 -8.02 5.54
CA GLY A 138 0.54 -6.74 5.38
C GLY A 138 1.48 -5.57 5.65
N TRP A 139 1.51 -4.59 4.73
CA TRP A 139 2.30 -3.38 4.89
C TRP A 139 1.40 -2.18 5.12
N SER A 140 1.75 -1.31 6.11
CA SER A 140 0.99 -0.10 6.46
C SER A 140 -0.47 -0.44 6.81
N MET A 141 -1.45 0.16 6.15
CA MET A 141 -2.87 -0.14 6.35
C MET A 141 -3.21 -1.61 6.07
N ALA A 142 -2.56 -2.25 5.10
CA ALA A 142 -2.79 -3.67 4.83
C ALA A 142 -2.35 -4.57 6.00
N GLY A 143 -1.39 -4.13 6.80
CA GLY A 143 -1.06 -4.81 8.04
C GLY A 143 -2.17 -4.69 9.09
N VAL A 144 -2.87 -3.54 9.14
CA VAL A 144 -4.09 -3.41 9.97
C VAL A 144 -5.16 -4.39 9.48
N PHE A 145 -5.40 -4.47 8.17
CA PHE A 145 -6.35 -5.44 7.61
C PHE A 145 -5.97 -6.89 7.95
N ALA A 146 -4.70 -7.25 7.77
CA ALA A 146 -4.22 -8.60 8.04
C ALA A 146 -4.34 -8.96 9.54
N MET A 147 -3.95 -8.06 10.45
CA MET A 147 -4.12 -8.25 11.88
C MET A 147 -5.59 -8.42 12.28
N LEU A 148 -6.46 -7.51 11.78
CA LEU A 148 -7.88 -7.55 12.10
C LEU A 148 -8.56 -8.80 11.53
N TYR A 149 -8.19 -9.22 10.30
CA TYR A 149 -8.67 -10.47 9.72
C TYR A 149 -8.29 -11.69 10.58
N VAL A 150 -7.02 -11.79 10.96
CA VAL A 150 -6.55 -12.92 11.77
C VAL A 150 -7.18 -12.89 13.17
N ALA A 151 -7.28 -11.72 13.80
CA ALA A 151 -7.88 -11.57 15.12
C ALA A 151 -9.40 -11.84 15.13
N ASP A 152 -10.10 -11.50 14.04
CA ASP A 152 -11.54 -11.68 13.91
C ASP A 152 -11.93 -13.13 13.62
N GLN A 153 -11.23 -13.78 12.69
CA GLN A 153 -11.63 -15.08 12.16
C GLN A 153 -10.80 -16.25 12.67
N GLN A 154 -9.67 -15.98 13.29
CA GLN A 154 -8.72 -17.00 13.82
C GLN A 154 -8.46 -18.15 12.82
N PRO A 155 -8.08 -17.85 11.57
CA PRO A 155 -8.05 -18.83 10.50
C PRO A 155 -6.83 -19.77 10.65
N ALA A 156 -7.06 -21.07 10.85
CA ALA A 156 -6.02 -22.09 11.02
C ALA A 156 -5.03 -22.20 9.83
N HIS A 157 -5.40 -21.65 8.68
CA HIS A 157 -4.55 -21.64 7.48
C HIS A 157 -3.51 -20.51 7.47
N ILE A 158 -3.50 -19.59 8.42
CA ILE A 158 -2.44 -18.59 8.57
C ILE A 158 -1.36 -19.12 9.51
N LYS A 159 -0.23 -19.53 8.96
CA LYS A 159 0.92 -20.03 9.72
C LYS A 159 1.72 -18.89 10.35
N ASN A 160 2.01 -17.84 9.57
CA ASN A 160 2.76 -16.68 9.99
C ASN A 160 2.05 -15.41 9.54
N LEU A 161 2.04 -14.40 10.40
CA LEU A 161 1.57 -13.05 10.10
C LEU A 161 2.74 -12.07 10.19
N MET A 162 3.07 -11.41 9.08
CA MET A 162 4.11 -10.38 9.03
C MET A 162 3.47 -9.01 8.85
N VAL A 163 3.78 -8.08 9.74
CA VAL A 163 3.19 -6.74 9.75
C VAL A 163 4.29 -5.69 9.70
N LEU A 164 4.30 -4.88 8.65
CA LEU A 164 5.33 -3.87 8.43
C LEU A 164 4.74 -2.45 8.45
N GLY A 165 5.23 -1.61 9.39
CA GLY A 165 4.92 -0.18 9.42
C GLY A 165 3.43 0.14 9.58
N SER A 166 2.67 -0.70 10.27
CA SER A 166 1.23 -0.54 10.48
C SER A 166 0.92 0.35 11.69
N PRO A 167 -0.09 1.23 11.62
CA PRO A 167 -0.41 2.17 12.70
C PRO A 167 -1.18 1.48 13.84
N VAL A 168 -0.47 0.74 14.69
CA VAL A 168 -1.04 0.13 15.91
C VAL A 168 -1.15 1.18 17.03
N ASP A 169 -0.14 2.06 17.17
CA ASP A 169 -0.21 3.26 17.99
C ASP A 169 -0.05 4.49 17.11
N SER A 170 -1.19 5.03 16.63
CA SER A 170 -1.18 6.18 15.72
C SER A 170 -0.60 7.44 16.37
N TYR A 171 -0.74 7.60 17.70
CA TYR A 171 -0.22 8.77 18.42
C TYR A 171 1.30 8.75 18.54
N ALA A 172 1.94 7.60 18.44
CA ALA A 172 3.40 7.47 18.39
C ALA A 172 4.02 7.92 17.05
N SER A 173 3.19 8.27 16.04
CA SER A 173 3.63 8.67 14.69
C SER A 173 4.15 10.14 14.64
N GLY A 174 4.95 10.55 15.61
CA GLY A 174 5.63 11.86 15.64
C GLY A 174 4.67 13.04 15.61
N ARG A 175 4.93 14.02 14.73
CA ARG A 175 4.12 15.26 14.65
C ARG A 175 2.69 15.00 14.20
N LEU A 176 2.52 14.06 13.26
CA LEU A 176 1.20 13.67 12.76
C LEU A 176 0.37 13.01 13.87
N GLY A 177 0.97 12.09 14.63
CA GLY A 177 0.32 11.45 15.77
C GLY A 177 -0.12 12.45 16.84
N LYS A 178 0.72 13.44 17.16
CA LYS A 178 0.35 14.53 18.08
C LYS A 178 -0.83 15.36 17.57
N LEU A 179 -0.88 15.64 16.27
CA LEU A 179 -2.00 16.36 15.66
C LEU A 179 -3.30 15.58 15.82
N PHE A 180 -3.30 14.27 15.51
CA PHE A 180 -4.47 13.41 15.70
C PHE A 180 -4.89 13.33 17.16
N GLN A 181 -3.93 13.20 18.09
CA GLN A 181 -4.20 13.16 19.52
C GLN A 181 -4.89 14.45 20.01
N LEU A 182 -4.36 15.63 19.65
CA LEU A 182 -4.93 16.91 20.00
C LEU A 182 -6.33 17.10 19.38
N THR A 183 -6.50 16.68 18.13
CA THR A 183 -7.81 16.74 17.45
C THR A 183 -8.83 15.85 18.16
N ASN A 184 -8.45 14.62 18.54
CA ASN A 184 -9.34 13.74 19.30
C ASN A 184 -9.71 14.32 20.66
N GLN A 185 -8.75 14.90 21.39
CA GLN A 185 -9.00 15.56 22.66
C GLN A 185 -9.99 16.74 22.52
N LEU A 186 -9.88 17.49 21.40
CA LEU A 186 -10.83 18.58 21.12
C LEU A 186 -12.22 18.03 20.81
N ILE A 187 -12.33 17.04 19.93
CA ILE A 187 -13.61 16.40 19.56
C ILE A 187 -14.30 15.83 20.82
N SER A 188 -13.53 15.16 21.67
CA SER A 188 -14.07 14.51 22.90
C SER A 188 -14.60 15.50 23.93
N LYS A 189 -14.20 16.77 23.90
CA LYS A 189 -14.78 17.82 24.76
C LYS A 189 -16.22 18.20 24.39
N TYR A 190 -16.65 17.87 23.17
CA TYR A 190 -17.95 18.26 22.66
C TYR A 190 -18.76 17.02 22.25
N PRO A 191 -19.73 16.53 23.06
CA PRO A 191 -20.46 15.30 22.79
C PRO A 191 -21.16 15.25 21.42
N LYS A 192 -21.67 16.41 20.95
CA LYS A 192 -22.31 16.50 19.62
C LYS A 192 -21.30 16.26 18.48
N LEU A 193 -20.08 16.82 18.60
CA LEU A 193 -19.00 16.60 17.64
C LEU A 193 -18.54 15.15 17.70
N GLN A 194 -18.32 14.61 18.88
CA GLN A 194 -17.94 13.22 19.08
C GLN A 194 -18.94 12.28 18.41
N HIS A 195 -20.23 12.48 18.64
CA HIS A 195 -21.26 11.69 17.98
C HIS A 195 -21.23 11.87 16.44
N ALA A 196 -21.11 13.10 15.95
CA ALA A 196 -21.06 13.35 14.50
C ALA A 196 -19.89 12.64 13.82
N PHE A 197 -18.69 12.64 14.41
CA PHE A 197 -17.51 12.01 13.80
C PHE A 197 -17.49 10.49 13.96
N TYR A 198 -17.86 9.97 15.14
CA TYR A 198 -17.64 8.56 15.47
C TYR A 198 -18.87 7.66 15.35
N SER A 199 -20.04 8.22 15.10
CA SER A 199 -21.27 7.42 14.87
C SER A 199 -21.28 6.62 13.58
N GLY A 200 -20.31 6.81 12.69
CA GLY A 200 -20.29 6.18 11.35
C GLY A 200 -21.35 6.72 10.38
N LYS A 201 -22.12 7.74 10.78
CA LYS A 201 -23.24 8.30 10.00
C LYS A 201 -22.84 9.32 8.93
N ILE A 202 -21.55 9.69 8.86
CA ILE A 202 -21.05 10.57 7.80
C ILE A 202 -21.27 9.88 6.44
N PRO A 203 -21.96 10.54 5.49
CA PRO A 203 -22.16 9.96 4.16
C PRO A 203 -20.82 9.65 3.48
N LYS A 204 -20.63 8.39 3.06
CA LYS A 204 -19.32 7.89 2.58
C LYS A 204 -18.83 8.61 1.33
N HIS A 205 -19.74 9.07 0.49
CA HIS A 205 -19.41 9.87 -0.70
C HIS A 205 -18.78 11.23 -0.37
N LEU A 206 -19.07 11.83 0.80
CA LEU A 206 -18.48 13.11 1.23
C LEU A 206 -17.05 12.99 1.72
N ILE A 207 -16.68 11.82 2.22
CA ILE A 207 -15.33 11.53 2.74
C ILE A 207 -14.53 10.59 1.82
N HIS A 208 -15.02 10.33 0.62
CA HIS A 208 -14.27 9.67 -0.43
C HIS A 208 -13.12 10.56 -0.91
N THR A 209 -11.93 10.02 -1.03
CA THR A 209 -10.75 10.79 -1.45
C THR A 209 -10.29 10.31 -2.82
N PRO A 210 -10.40 11.16 -3.87
CA PRO A 210 -9.85 10.85 -5.19
C PRO A 210 -8.34 10.62 -5.18
N GLY A 211 -7.85 9.73 -6.04
CA GLY A 211 -6.42 9.39 -6.13
C GLY A 211 -5.51 10.60 -6.33
N LEU A 212 -5.97 11.62 -7.05
CA LEU A 212 -5.23 12.88 -7.19
C LEU A 212 -4.99 13.57 -5.84
N ILE A 213 -5.98 13.59 -4.96
CA ILE A 213 -5.84 14.19 -3.61
C ILE A 213 -4.88 13.34 -2.77
N ASN A 214 -4.95 12.02 -2.87
CA ASN A 214 -3.98 11.12 -2.24
C ASN A 214 -2.56 11.41 -2.72
N ALA A 215 -2.36 11.57 -4.03
CA ALA A 215 -1.07 11.91 -4.62
C ALA A 215 -0.50 13.25 -4.09
N ILE A 216 -1.35 14.26 -3.92
CA ILE A 216 -0.97 15.55 -3.32
C ILE A 216 -0.64 15.34 -1.84
N GLY A 217 -1.47 14.60 -1.10
CA GLY A 217 -1.24 14.30 0.32
C GLY A 217 0.11 13.64 0.56
N PHE A 218 0.48 12.62 -0.22
CA PHE A 218 1.79 11.96 -0.11
C PHE A 218 2.96 12.92 -0.37
N LYS A 219 2.84 13.85 -1.31
CA LYS A 219 3.88 14.85 -1.58
C LYS A 219 4.02 15.88 -0.45
N ILE A 220 2.90 16.21 0.21
CA ILE A 220 2.89 17.15 1.35
C ILE A 220 3.43 16.50 2.63
N LEU A 221 3.31 15.19 2.80
CA LEU A 221 3.85 14.46 3.96
C LEU A 221 5.38 14.56 4.03
N ASP A 222 6.08 14.53 2.88
CA ASP A 222 7.53 14.74 2.81
C ASP A 222 7.91 15.62 1.61
N PRO A 223 7.69 16.94 1.69
CA PRO A 223 7.98 17.87 0.61
C PRO A 223 9.50 17.98 0.34
N ARG A 224 10.33 17.74 1.38
CA ARG A 224 11.79 17.79 1.22
C ARG A 224 12.30 16.65 0.36
N ALA A 225 11.88 15.42 0.63
CA ALA A 225 12.26 14.27 -0.18
C ALA A 225 11.81 14.42 -1.64
N TRP A 226 10.61 14.97 -1.86
CA TRP A 226 10.12 15.25 -3.22
C TRP A 226 10.96 16.30 -3.95
N LEU A 227 11.31 17.41 -3.28
CA LEU A 227 12.17 18.46 -3.84
C LEU A 227 13.58 17.95 -4.12
N GLU A 228 14.19 17.21 -3.19
CA GLU A 228 15.53 16.65 -3.36
C GLU A 228 15.59 15.62 -4.50
N SER A 229 14.58 14.77 -4.66
CA SER A 229 14.49 13.84 -5.79
C SER A 229 14.49 14.58 -7.14
N ASN A 230 13.71 15.66 -7.26
CA ASN A 230 13.68 16.48 -8.48
C ASN A 230 15.00 17.22 -8.70
N LYS A 231 15.62 17.75 -7.65
CA LYS A 231 16.94 18.41 -7.71
C LYS A 231 18.04 17.44 -8.14
N GLN A 232 18.06 16.23 -7.56
CA GLN A 232 18.99 15.16 -7.96
C GLN A 232 18.81 14.78 -9.42
N MET A 233 17.56 14.64 -9.88
CA MET A 233 17.26 14.36 -11.29
C MET A 233 17.82 15.46 -12.21
N LEU A 234 17.60 16.75 -11.90
CA LEU A 234 18.11 17.86 -12.71
C LEU A 234 19.62 17.94 -12.71
N SER A 235 20.28 17.68 -11.58
CA SER A 235 21.75 17.68 -11.46
C SER A 235 22.38 16.52 -12.24
N ASN A 236 21.69 15.38 -12.31
CA ASN A 236 22.18 14.15 -12.91
C ASN A 236 21.51 13.81 -14.25
N LEU A 237 21.08 14.81 -15.03
CA LEU A 237 20.44 14.59 -16.34
C LEU A 237 21.28 13.78 -17.33
N HIS A 238 22.58 13.63 -17.10
CA HIS A 238 23.45 12.79 -17.92
C HIS A 238 23.37 11.30 -17.56
N ASP A 239 22.85 10.97 -16.38
CA ASP A 239 22.68 9.60 -15.90
C ASP A 239 21.25 9.10 -16.18
N LEU A 240 21.18 8.07 -17.03
CA LEU A 240 19.92 7.48 -17.44
C LEU A 240 19.24 6.71 -16.28
N GLN A 241 20.03 6.11 -15.39
CA GLN A 241 19.51 5.40 -14.24
C GLN A 241 18.73 6.33 -13.29
N THR A 242 19.31 7.50 -12.97
CA THR A 242 18.65 8.53 -12.16
C THR A 242 17.34 8.99 -12.80
N LEU A 243 17.29 9.10 -14.13
CA LEU A 243 16.06 9.46 -14.84
C LEU A 243 15.01 8.35 -14.73
N HIS A 244 15.39 7.09 -14.90
CA HIS A 244 14.51 5.95 -14.72
C HIS A 244 13.92 5.89 -13.30
N GLU A 245 14.78 6.05 -12.28
CA GLU A 245 14.33 6.06 -10.88
C GLU A 245 13.34 7.19 -10.59
N ASN A 246 13.67 8.41 -11.01
CA ASN A 246 12.78 9.57 -10.81
C ASN A 246 11.46 9.41 -11.59
N ALA A 247 11.51 8.93 -12.85
CA ALA A 247 10.31 8.72 -13.65
C ALA A 247 9.42 7.63 -13.04
N THR A 248 10.01 6.53 -12.58
CA THR A 248 9.30 5.42 -11.94
C THR A 248 8.62 5.85 -10.64
N LEU A 249 9.36 6.56 -9.77
CA LEU A 249 8.80 7.09 -8.52
C LEU A 249 7.70 8.12 -8.80
N ALA A 250 7.93 9.03 -9.76
CA ALA A 250 6.92 10.02 -10.15
C ALA A 250 5.66 9.35 -10.73
N ASN A 251 5.82 8.29 -11.54
CA ASN A 251 4.71 7.52 -12.05
C ASN A 251 3.91 6.85 -10.91
N PHE A 252 4.59 6.24 -9.95
CA PHE A 252 3.96 5.66 -8.77
C PHE A 252 3.16 6.70 -7.98
N LEU A 253 3.78 7.85 -7.64
CA LEU A 253 3.16 8.92 -6.85
C LEU A 253 2.02 9.66 -7.59
N ASN A 254 2.02 9.68 -8.91
CA ASN A 254 0.99 10.35 -9.70
C ASN A 254 -0.21 9.44 -10.05
N ASN A 255 -0.05 8.12 -9.94
CA ASN A 255 -1.10 7.14 -10.25
C ASN A 255 -1.67 6.51 -8.98
N MET A 256 -1.93 7.34 -7.95
CA MET A 256 -2.62 6.90 -6.74
C MET A 256 -4.07 6.53 -7.06
N ILE A 257 -4.59 5.56 -6.31
CA ILE A 257 -5.95 5.04 -6.43
C ILE A 257 -6.86 5.80 -5.46
N ASP A 258 -8.14 5.87 -5.79
CA ASP A 258 -9.15 6.45 -4.92
C ASP A 258 -9.20 5.72 -3.57
N TYR A 259 -9.45 6.47 -2.52
CA TYR A 259 -9.58 5.95 -1.18
C TYR A 259 -11.06 5.97 -0.77
N PRO A 260 -11.71 4.81 -0.65
CA PRO A 260 -13.13 4.72 -0.34
C PRO A 260 -13.52 5.47 0.93
N GLY A 261 -14.67 6.13 0.92
CA GLY A 261 -15.15 6.90 2.06
C GLY A 261 -15.40 6.05 3.32
N GLY A 262 -15.86 4.79 3.16
CA GLY A 262 -15.97 3.87 4.27
C GLY A 262 -14.63 3.52 4.90
N ILE A 263 -13.58 3.38 4.08
CA ILE A 263 -12.20 3.19 4.55
C ILE A 263 -11.70 4.45 5.26
N ASN A 264 -11.97 5.65 4.74
CA ASN A 264 -11.63 6.90 5.43
C ASN A 264 -12.31 6.99 6.80
N GLN A 265 -13.57 6.58 6.91
CA GLN A 265 -14.26 6.50 8.18
C GLN A 265 -13.51 5.60 9.17
N ASP A 266 -13.18 4.39 8.76
CA ASP A 266 -12.57 3.42 9.66
C ASP A 266 -11.10 3.74 9.94
N MET A 267 -10.34 4.10 8.92
CA MET A 267 -8.90 4.35 9.07
C MET A 267 -8.62 5.70 9.73
N VAL A 268 -9.21 6.79 9.21
CA VAL A 268 -8.89 8.13 9.72
C VAL A 268 -9.59 8.41 11.04
N LEU A 269 -10.90 8.13 11.12
CA LEU A 269 -11.67 8.48 12.30
C LEU A 269 -11.54 7.42 13.41
N ASN A 270 -11.60 6.12 13.08
CA ASN A 270 -11.56 5.08 14.09
C ASN A 270 -10.09 4.72 14.47
N VAL A 271 -9.21 4.41 13.49
CA VAL A 271 -7.83 4.00 13.81
C VAL A 271 -6.97 5.18 14.20
N TRP A 272 -6.87 6.23 13.34
CA TRP A 272 -5.93 7.33 13.60
C TRP A 272 -6.38 8.29 14.70
N LEU A 273 -7.62 8.76 14.68
CA LEU A 273 -8.12 9.72 15.67
C LEU A 273 -8.36 9.11 17.04
N GLN A 274 -9.00 7.95 17.10
CA GLN A 274 -9.32 7.32 18.39
C GLN A 274 -8.17 6.48 18.96
N ASN A 275 -7.27 5.97 18.10
CA ASN A 275 -6.13 5.14 18.48
C ASN A 275 -6.48 3.88 19.31
N PRO A 276 -7.52 3.11 18.97
CA PRO A 276 -7.99 2.00 19.79
C PRO A 276 -7.05 0.79 19.75
N LEU A 277 -6.33 0.59 18.65
CA LEU A 277 -5.42 -0.55 18.47
C LEU A 277 -4.26 -0.55 19.47
N LYS A 278 -3.88 0.61 20.00
CA LYS A 278 -2.94 0.71 21.12
C LYS A 278 -3.42 -0.05 22.35
N GLN A 279 -4.72 -0.14 22.55
CA GLN A 279 -5.34 -0.87 23.67
C GLN A 279 -5.64 -2.34 23.32
N GLY A 280 -5.24 -2.78 22.13
CA GLY A 280 -5.39 -4.15 21.67
C GLY A 280 -6.78 -4.50 21.12
N ALA A 281 -7.68 -3.54 20.91
CA ALA A 281 -9.00 -3.81 20.38
C ALA A 281 -9.51 -2.64 19.51
N ILE A 282 -10.45 -2.94 18.59
CA ILE A 282 -11.18 -1.94 17.82
C ILE A 282 -12.63 -2.34 17.71
N GLN A 283 -13.55 -1.35 17.75
CA GLN A 283 -14.96 -1.54 17.50
C GLN A 283 -15.32 -1.02 16.10
N LEU A 284 -15.85 -1.91 15.27
CA LEU A 284 -16.31 -1.62 13.91
C LEU A 284 -17.78 -2.05 13.78
N ASN A 285 -18.70 -1.12 13.54
CA ASN A 285 -20.12 -1.40 13.34
C ASN A 285 -20.73 -2.33 14.42
N GLN A 286 -20.51 -2.07 15.71
CA GLN A 286 -20.95 -2.91 16.85
C GLN A 286 -20.21 -4.25 17.01
N HIS A 287 -19.24 -4.55 16.14
CA HIS A 287 -18.40 -5.73 16.23
C HIS A 287 -17.05 -5.34 16.84
N THR A 288 -16.65 -6.00 17.92
CA THR A 288 -15.36 -5.75 18.60
C THR A 288 -14.37 -6.80 18.18
N ILE A 289 -13.21 -6.37 17.67
CA ILE A 289 -12.09 -7.23 17.29
C ILE A 289 -10.95 -6.99 18.28
N GLU A 290 -10.50 -8.05 18.91
CA GLU A 290 -9.44 -8.01 19.93
C GLU A 290 -8.14 -8.63 19.36
N LEU A 291 -7.05 -7.87 19.32
CA LEU A 291 -5.76 -8.33 18.78
C LEU A 291 -5.14 -9.49 19.57
N LYS A 292 -5.53 -9.69 20.85
CA LYS A 292 -5.12 -10.85 21.66
C LYS A 292 -5.54 -12.20 21.08
N ASN A 293 -6.52 -12.20 20.16
CA ASN A 293 -6.99 -13.41 19.47
C ASN A 293 -6.08 -13.84 18.31
N ILE A 294 -5.00 -13.11 18.02
CA ILE A 294 -3.99 -13.55 17.06
C ILE A 294 -3.18 -14.66 17.71
N ASP A 295 -3.35 -15.90 17.25
CA ASP A 295 -2.74 -17.11 17.78
C ASP A 295 -1.62 -17.69 16.89
N CYS A 296 -1.41 -17.11 15.69
CA CYS A 296 -0.33 -17.51 14.80
C CYS A 296 0.99 -16.79 15.12
N SER A 297 2.11 -17.26 14.53
CA SER A 297 3.40 -16.59 14.65
C SER A 297 3.32 -15.16 14.08
N LEU A 298 3.67 -14.16 14.89
CA LEU A 298 3.64 -12.74 14.54
C LEU A 298 5.05 -12.15 14.45
N LEU A 299 5.36 -11.48 13.32
CA LEU A 299 6.61 -10.78 13.04
C LEU A 299 6.36 -9.29 12.76
#